data_f5d0212a96481c1090b84a028dbb8caf
#
_entry.id   f5d0212a96481c1090b84a028dbb8caf
#
_cell.length_a   1.000
_cell.length_b   1.000
_cell.length_c   1.000
_cell.angle_alpha   90.00
_cell.angle_beta   90.00
_cell.angle_gamma   90.00
#
_symmetry.space_group_name_H-M   'P 1'
#
loop_
_entity.id
_entity.type
_entity.pdbx_description
1 polymer ?
#
loop_
_entity_poly.entity_id
_entity_poly.type
_entity_poly.pdbx_seq_one_letter_code
_entity_poly.pdbx_strand_id
1 'polypeptide(L)'
;MEKEGNNLFQVNLKGMIALLSEHIYSNPNTFVRELLQNSVDAITALHNIDENYSGRIDVFLNGDGSMVFQDNGIGLKEEEVYRFLTVIGESSKRDTPDADDFIGRFGIGLLSCFVVTNEIRVESRSAMGGNPVCWCGKVDGTYQTTFPDEEWEIGSRVVLRPKNEWAHLFEYEVFKKILVNYGEVLPYPVYLHRGEEEELVNTPSPGCLAR
;
A
#
# COMPACT_ATOMS: atom_id res chain seq x y z
N MET A 1 34.58 29.80 -22.42
CA MET A 1 34.28 29.08 -21.14
C MET A 1 32.81 28.73 -21.16
N GLU A 2 32.49 27.51 -21.59
CA GLU A 2 31.12 26.98 -21.51
C GLU A 2 30.82 26.66 -20.06
N LYS A 3 29.71 27.22 -19.55
CA LYS A 3 29.19 26.86 -18.22
C LYS A 3 28.41 25.55 -18.38
N GLU A 4 28.99 24.43 -18.04
CA GLU A 4 28.25 23.19 -17.81
C GLU A 4 27.35 23.37 -16.58
N GLY A 5 26.07 23.52 -16.81
CA GLY A 5 25.05 23.50 -15.75
C GLY A 5 24.42 22.12 -15.69
N ASN A 6 24.58 21.39 -14.61
CA ASN A 6 23.79 20.20 -14.34
C ASN A 6 22.34 20.60 -14.06
N ASN A 7 21.46 20.40 -15.04
CA ASN A 7 20.02 20.61 -14.90
C ASN A 7 19.37 19.26 -14.53
N LEU A 8 18.60 19.24 -13.44
CA LEU A 8 17.78 18.08 -13.06
C LEU A 8 16.45 18.14 -13.82
N PHE A 9 15.98 17.00 -14.32
CA PHE A 9 14.63 16.89 -14.85
C PHE A 9 13.60 17.13 -13.73
N GLN A 10 12.63 18.00 -13.98
CA GLN A 10 11.49 18.15 -13.08
C GLN A 10 10.45 17.08 -13.41
N VAL A 11 10.10 16.25 -12.42
CA VAL A 11 9.08 15.22 -12.56
C VAL A 11 7.71 15.84 -12.24
N ASN A 12 6.82 15.82 -13.22
CA ASN A 12 5.42 16.20 -13.00
C ASN A 12 4.63 14.95 -12.57
N LEU A 13 4.35 14.81 -11.26
CA LEU A 13 3.64 13.67 -10.70
C LEU A 13 2.27 13.44 -11.35
N LYS A 14 1.51 14.50 -11.60
CA LYS A 14 0.21 14.42 -12.28
C LYS A 14 0.34 13.83 -13.69
N GLY A 15 1.36 14.26 -14.44
CA GLY A 15 1.68 13.69 -15.75
C GLY A 15 2.10 12.21 -15.67
N MET A 16 2.89 11.85 -14.65
CA MET A 16 3.25 10.45 -14.42
C MET A 16 2.03 9.59 -14.08
N ILE A 17 1.16 10.03 -13.19
CA ILE A 17 -0.06 9.31 -12.83
C ILE A 17 -0.96 9.14 -14.08
N ALA A 18 -1.10 10.16 -14.92
CA ALA A 18 -1.86 10.07 -16.16
C ALA A 18 -1.25 9.01 -17.10
N LEU A 19 0.07 9.02 -17.30
CA LEU A 19 0.77 8.01 -18.12
C LEU A 19 0.66 6.61 -17.54
N LEU A 20 0.76 6.45 -16.23
CA LEU A 20 0.59 5.17 -15.54
C LEU A 20 -0.84 4.65 -15.72
N SER A 21 -1.84 5.53 -15.59
CA SER A 21 -3.25 5.17 -15.75
C SER A 21 -3.62 4.80 -17.19
N GLU A 22 -3.03 5.48 -18.20
CA GLU A 22 -3.37 5.27 -19.61
C GLU A 22 -2.58 4.11 -20.24
N HIS A 23 -1.33 3.87 -19.82
CA HIS A 23 -0.42 2.99 -20.54
C HIS A 23 0.13 1.81 -19.74
N ILE A 24 0.25 1.91 -18.42
CA ILE A 24 0.84 0.86 -17.59
C ILE A 24 -0.23 0.06 -16.87
N TYR A 25 -1.29 0.72 -16.38
CA TYR A 25 -2.39 0.06 -15.69
C TYR A 25 -3.63 -0.06 -16.59
N SER A 26 -3.53 -0.89 -17.63
CA SER A 26 -4.68 -1.25 -18.48
C SER A 26 -5.81 -1.96 -17.69
N ASN A 27 -5.50 -2.48 -16.51
CA ASN A 27 -6.47 -3.10 -15.59
C ASN A 27 -6.59 -2.25 -14.30
N PRO A 28 -7.75 -1.63 -14.05
CA PRO A 28 -7.97 -0.82 -12.85
C PRO A 28 -7.80 -1.63 -11.55
N ASN A 29 -7.94 -2.95 -11.59
CA ASN A 29 -7.82 -3.82 -10.42
C ASN A 29 -6.36 -4.04 -9.95
N THR A 30 -5.37 -3.52 -10.69
CA THR A 30 -3.95 -3.68 -10.35
C THR A 30 -3.63 -3.15 -8.96
N PHE A 31 -4.32 -2.09 -8.49
CA PHE A 31 -4.10 -1.56 -7.14
C PHE A 31 -4.36 -2.61 -6.03
N VAL A 32 -5.31 -3.53 -6.22
CA VAL A 32 -5.58 -4.61 -5.26
C VAL A 32 -4.38 -5.52 -5.12
N ARG A 33 -3.77 -5.92 -6.26
CA ARG A 33 -2.56 -6.74 -6.26
C ARG A 33 -1.41 -6.05 -5.54
N GLU A 34 -1.20 -4.77 -5.83
CA GLU A 34 -0.11 -4.00 -5.22
C GLU A 34 -0.30 -3.83 -3.70
N LEU A 35 -1.53 -3.54 -3.24
CA LEU A 35 -1.82 -3.44 -1.81
C LEU A 35 -1.66 -4.77 -1.08
N LEU A 36 -2.15 -5.86 -1.66
CA LEU A 36 -1.95 -7.20 -1.11
C LEU A 36 -0.47 -7.57 -1.02
N GLN A 37 0.32 -7.27 -2.06
CA GLN A 37 1.75 -7.54 -2.05
C GLN A 37 2.47 -6.72 -0.98
N ASN A 38 2.14 -5.45 -0.84
CA ASN A 38 2.69 -4.58 0.21
C ASN A 38 2.39 -5.13 1.61
N SER A 39 1.16 -5.59 1.83
CA SER A 39 0.77 -6.23 3.10
C SER A 39 1.55 -7.52 3.37
N VAL A 40 1.70 -8.38 2.36
CA VAL A 40 2.50 -9.62 2.46
C VAL A 40 3.95 -9.30 2.81
N ASP A 41 4.55 -8.31 2.14
CA ASP A 41 5.94 -7.90 2.38
C ASP A 41 6.11 -7.35 3.81
N ALA A 42 5.15 -6.52 4.29
CA ALA A 42 5.16 -5.98 5.65
C ALA A 42 5.03 -7.06 6.73
N ILE A 43 4.13 -8.03 6.53
CA ILE A 43 3.94 -9.15 7.45
C ILE A 43 5.18 -10.07 7.43
N THR A 44 5.73 -10.35 6.26
CA THR A 44 6.93 -11.18 6.11
C THR A 44 8.13 -10.55 6.83
N ALA A 45 8.28 -9.23 6.76
CA ALA A 45 9.33 -8.54 7.49
C ALA A 45 9.19 -8.68 9.01
N LEU A 46 7.98 -8.61 9.53
CA LEU A 46 7.74 -8.81 10.97
C LEU A 46 7.93 -10.28 11.36
N HIS A 47 7.48 -11.21 10.52
CA HIS A 47 7.67 -12.65 10.74
C HIS A 47 9.17 -13.04 10.77
N ASN A 48 10.00 -12.40 9.98
CA ASN A 48 11.46 -12.61 10.01
C ASN A 48 12.11 -12.15 11.34
N ILE A 49 11.45 -11.28 12.09
CA ILE A 49 11.87 -10.81 13.42
C ILE A 49 11.30 -11.71 14.53
N ASP A 50 10.04 -12.14 14.36
CA ASP A 50 9.32 -13.03 15.28
C ASP A 50 8.65 -14.15 14.49
N GLU A 51 9.29 -15.32 14.43
CA GLU A 51 8.82 -16.50 13.70
C GLU A 51 7.45 -17.02 14.18
N ASN A 52 7.03 -16.67 15.40
CA ASN A 52 5.73 -17.05 15.95
C ASN A 52 4.63 -16.04 15.61
N TYR A 53 4.99 -14.95 14.91
CA TYR A 53 4.02 -13.91 14.57
C TYR A 53 2.96 -14.41 13.57
N SER A 54 1.69 -14.15 13.89
CA SER A 54 0.57 -14.53 13.04
C SER A 54 0.13 -13.35 12.17
N GLY A 55 0.54 -13.36 10.91
CA GLY A 55 0.18 -12.34 9.95
C GLY A 55 -1.26 -12.45 9.47
N ARG A 56 -1.89 -11.29 9.19
CA ARG A 56 -3.28 -11.19 8.73
C ARG A 56 -3.47 -9.94 7.87
N ILE A 57 -4.27 -10.06 6.83
CA ILE A 57 -4.70 -8.96 5.97
C ILE A 57 -6.22 -8.84 6.07
N ASP A 58 -6.70 -7.64 6.38
CA ASP A 58 -8.12 -7.32 6.49
C ASP A 58 -8.51 -6.26 5.47
N VAL A 59 -9.59 -6.48 4.74
CA VAL A 59 -10.14 -5.54 3.76
C VAL A 59 -11.56 -5.18 4.15
N PHE A 60 -11.81 -3.91 4.42
CA PHE A 60 -13.11 -3.42 4.84
C PHE A 60 -13.77 -2.64 3.71
N LEU A 61 -15.01 -2.99 3.39
CA LEU A 61 -15.88 -2.20 2.53
C LEU A 61 -16.90 -1.48 3.42
N ASN A 62 -16.69 -0.18 3.57
CA ASN A 62 -17.48 0.63 4.49
C ASN A 62 -18.77 1.14 3.84
N GLY A 63 -19.80 1.36 4.66
CA GLY A 63 -21.09 1.88 4.21
C GLY A 63 -21.04 3.30 3.64
N ASP A 64 -19.96 4.05 3.88
CA ASP A 64 -19.71 5.38 3.29
C ASP A 64 -19.04 5.31 1.90
N GLY A 65 -18.88 4.11 1.35
CA GLY A 65 -18.24 3.83 0.07
C GLY A 65 -16.71 3.83 0.10
N SER A 66 -16.07 4.03 1.27
CA SER A 66 -14.63 3.89 1.41
C SER A 66 -14.22 2.43 1.56
N MET A 67 -12.96 2.15 1.22
CA MET A 67 -12.34 0.85 1.44
C MET A 67 -11.08 1.04 2.27
N VAL A 68 -10.81 0.07 3.15
CA VAL A 68 -9.59 0.02 3.95
C VAL A 68 -8.90 -1.32 3.69
N PHE A 69 -7.64 -1.27 3.28
CA PHE A 69 -6.71 -2.39 3.38
C PHE A 69 -5.91 -2.23 4.67
N GLN A 70 -5.91 -3.25 5.50
CA GLN A 70 -5.18 -3.25 6.76
C GLN A 70 -4.33 -4.52 6.84
N ASP A 71 -3.08 -4.37 7.25
CA ASP A 71 -2.21 -5.46 7.65
C ASP A 71 -1.71 -5.25 9.08
N ASN A 72 -1.37 -6.35 9.73
CA ASN A 72 -0.70 -6.34 11.01
C ASN A 72 0.81 -6.58 10.88
N GLY A 73 1.42 -6.17 9.77
CA GLY A 73 2.84 -6.30 9.49
C GLY A 73 3.71 -5.34 10.31
N ILE A 74 4.96 -5.17 9.88
CA ILE A 74 5.97 -4.38 10.60
C ILE A 74 5.61 -2.90 10.76
N GLY A 75 4.71 -2.37 9.90
CA GLY A 75 4.37 -0.95 9.85
C GLY A 75 5.52 -0.08 9.38
N LEU A 76 5.29 1.26 9.33
CA LEU A 76 6.25 2.26 8.86
C LEU A 76 6.54 3.26 9.97
N LYS A 77 7.81 3.67 10.09
CA LYS A 77 8.24 4.84 10.85
C LYS A 77 8.03 6.13 10.04
N GLU A 78 8.04 7.26 10.71
CA GLU A 78 7.96 8.59 10.08
C GLU A 78 8.96 8.77 8.93
N GLU A 79 10.24 8.43 9.17
CA GLU A 79 11.32 8.57 8.18
C GLU A 79 11.08 7.70 6.95
N GLU A 80 10.52 6.49 7.15
CA GLU A 80 10.17 5.56 6.08
C GLU A 80 8.99 6.09 5.26
N VAL A 81 7.98 6.68 5.91
CA VAL A 81 6.85 7.34 5.22
C VAL A 81 7.36 8.46 4.32
N TYR A 82 8.25 9.33 4.82
CA TYR A 82 8.87 10.35 3.99
C TYR A 82 9.64 9.76 2.83
N ARG A 83 10.48 8.75 3.09
CA ARG A 83 11.31 8.11 2.08
C ARG A 83 10.49 7.39 1.01
N PHE A 84 9.43 6.66 1.39
CA PHE A 84 8.68 5.79 0.48
C PHE A 84 7.51 6.48 -0.22
N LEU A 85 6.87 7.42 0.45
CA LEU A 85 5.62 8.01 -0.05
C LEU A 85 5.83 9.41 -0.63
N THR A 86 6.93 10.10 -0.32
CA THR A 86 7.18 11.46 -0.80
C THR A 86 8.22 11.51 -1.91
N VAL A 87 9.13 10.54 -1.98
CA VAL A 87 10.19 10.49 -2.99
C VAL A 87 9.82 9.52 -4.11
N ILE A 88 8.89 9.96 -4.95
CA ILE A 88 8.48 9.21 -6.13
C ILE A 88 9.58 9.32 -7.18
N GLY A 89 10.27 8.22 -7.44
CA GLY A 89 11.29 8.14 -8.50
C GLY A 89 12.75 8.06 -8.03
N GLU A 90 13.06 8.05 -6.74
CA GLU A 90 14.43 7.85 -6.26
C GLU A 90 14.88 6.37 -6.14
N SER A 91 14.14 5.44 -6.70
CA SER A 91 14.51 4.01 -6.66
C SER A 91 15.78 3.63 -7.46
N SER A 92 16.56 4.61 -7.94
CA SER A 92 17.67 4.36 -8.88
C SER A 92 19.08 4.50 -8.31
N LYS A 93 19.27 4.68 -7.00
CA LYS A 93 20.62 4.64 -6.40
C LYS A 93 20.69 3.66 -5.24
N ARG A 94 20.88 2.39 -5.59
CA ARG A 94 21.17 1.29 -4.67
C ARG A 94 22.69 1.17 -4.49
N ASP A 95 23.18 1.55 -3.34
CA ASP A 95 24.59 1.33 -2.97
C ASP A 95 24.79 0.53 -1.66
N THR A 96 23.74 -0.15 -1.13
CA THR A 96 23.88 -1.08 0.01
C THR A 96 22.97 -2.30 -0.12
N PRO A 97 23.50 -3.55 -0.04
CA PRO A 97 22.75 -4.79 -0.38
C PRO A 97 21.70 -5.26 0.65
N ASP A 98 21.71 -4.81 1.90
CA ASP A 98 21.01 -5.49 3.00
C ASP A 98 19.73 -4.80 3.55
N ALA A 99 19.43 -3.58 3.10
CA ALA A 99 18.19 -2.88 3.49
C ALA A 99 17.22 -2.67 2.33
N ASP A 100 17.63 -3.00 1.11
CA ASP A 100 17.06 -2.47 -0.13
C ASP A 100 15.99 -3.34 -0.77
N ASP A 101 15.87 -4.62 -0.43
CA ASP A 101 14.86 -5.50 -1.03
C ASP A 101 13.42 -5.20 -0.57
N PHE A 102 13.30 -4.64 0.64
CA PHE A 102 12.00 -4.28 1.22
C PHE A 102 11.48 -2.92 0.71
N ILE A 103 12.40 -2.02 0.38
CA ILE A 103 12.17 -0.60 0.12
C ILE A 103 11.71 -0.33 -1.32
N GLY A 104 12.16 -1.14 -2.28
CA GLY A 104 11.92 -0.91 -3.71
C GLY A 104 10.48 -1.12 -4.17
N ARG A 105 9.62 -1.70 -3.33
CA ARG A 105 8.28 -2.12 -3.72
C ARG A 105 7.16 -1.14 -3.38
N PHE A 106 7.32 -0.31 -2.34
CA PHE A 106 6.26 0.62 -1.91
C PHE A 106 6.07 1.86 -2.81
N GLY A 107 7.11 2.34 -3.52
CA GLY A 107 7.07 3.66 -4.14
C GLY A 107 6.17 3.78 -5.38
N ILE A 108 6.15 2.77 -6.25
CA ILE A 108 5.40 2.84 -7.52
C ILE A 108 4.05 2.14 -7.42
N GLY A 109 3.97 1.03 -6.67
CA GLY A 109 2.75 0.23 -6.54
C GLY A 109 1.59 1.01 -5.94
N LEU A 110 1.83 1.80 -4.89
CA LEU A 110 0.81 2.63 -4.25
C LEU A 110 0.21 3.67 -5.20
N LEU A 111 0.99 4.18 -6.17
CA LEU A 111 0.49 5.11 -7.18
C LEU A 111 -0.60 4.51 -8.07
N SER A 112 -0.65 3.17 -8.20
CA SER A 112 -1.73 2.50 -8.93
C SER A 112 -3.11 2.80 -8.35
N CYS A 113 -3.19 3.11 -7.04
CA CYS A 113 -4.44 3.50 -6.40
C CYS A 113 -5.03 4.79 -7.00
N PHE A 114 -4.21 5.71 -7.53
CA PHE A 114 -4.71 6.93 -8.16
C PHE A 114 -5.51 6.70 -9.46
N VAL A 115 -5.46 5.49 -10.01
CA VAL A 115 -6.38 5.10 -11.09
C VAL A 115 -7.82 5.19 -10.59
N VAL A 116 -8.09 4.64 -9.40
CA VAL A 116 -9.45 4.49 -8.84
C VAL A 116 -9.82 5.56 -7.81
N THR A 117 -8.85 6.31 -7.27
CA THR A 117 -9.08 7.34 -6.24
C THR A 117 -8.37 8.65 -6.58
N ASN A 118 -8.82 9.77 -5.98
CA ASN A 118 -8.12 11.06 -6.04
C ASN A 118 -7.22 11.31 -4.83
N GLU A 119 -7.37 10.50 -3.78
CA GLU A 119 -6.65 10.65 -2.52
C GLU A 119 -6.34 9.26 -1.95
N ILE A 120 -5.11 9.10 -1.46
CA ILE A 120 -4.65 7.90 -0.76
C ILE A 120 -4.27 8.34 0.64
N ARG A 121 -4.86 7.69 1.67
CA ARG A 121 -4.48 7.89 3.06
C ARG A 121 -3.80 6.63 3.57
N VAL A 122 -2.60 6.78 4.12
CA VAL A 122 -1.83 5.71 4.75
C VAL A 122 -1.68 6.03 6.23
N GLU A 123 -2.13 5.14 7.07
CA GLU A 123 -2.02 5.17 8.52
C GLU A 123 -1.10 4.03 8.94
N SER A 124 -0.07 4.30 9.74
CA SER A 124 0.87 3.26 10.11
C SER A 124 1.48 3.49 11.49
N ARG A 125 1.76 2.38 12.19
CA ARG A 125 2.55 2.32 13.41
C ARG A 125 3.58 1.20 13.29
N SER A 126 4.85 1.54 13.48
CA SER A 126 5.94 0.58 13.34
C SER A 126 6.10 -0.30 14.58
N ALA A 127 6.30 -1.62 14.36
CA ALA A 127 6.72 -2.56 15.41
C ALA A 127 8.09 -2.20 15.99
N MET A 128 8.91 -1.45 15.25
CA MET A 128 10.23 -0.99 15.66
C MET A 128 10.20 0.28 16.52
N GLY A 129 9.01 0.66 17.01
CA GLY A 129 8.79 1.86 17.85
C GLY A 129 8.59 3.13 17.02
N GLY A 130 8.39 4.24 17.73
CA GLY A 130 8.03 5.54 17.16
C GLY A 130 6.54 5.84 17.31
N ASN A 131 6.16 7.06 16.95
CA ASN A 131 4.77 7.49 17.00
C ASN A 131 4.01 6.99 15.76
N PRO A 132 2.68 6.84 15.87
CA PRO A 132 1.83 6.63 14.70
C PRO A 132 1.99 7.77 13.70
N VAL A 133 1.90 7.43 12.41
CA VAL A 133 1.99 8.40 11.32
C VAL A 133 0.82 8.24 10.38
N CYS A 134 0.22 9.35 9.97
CA CYS A 134 -0.79 9.41 8.94
C CYS A 134 -0.28 10.28 7.79
N TRP A 135 -0.19 9.69 6.61
CA TRP A 135 0.14 10.36 5.36
C TRP A 135 -1.09 10.39 4.45
N CYS A 136 -1.33 11.54 3.82
CA CYS A 136 -2.42 11.73 2.88
C CYS A 136 -1.90 12.38 1.62
N GLY A 137 -1.86 11.64 0.52
CA GLY A 137 -1.41 12.12 -0.79
C GLY A 137 -2.55 12.27 -1.77
N LYS A 138 -2.46 13.28 -2.64
CA LYS A 138 -3.47 13.61 -3.65
C LYS A 138 -2.93 13.46 -5.06
N VAL A 139 -3.85 13.23 -5.99
CA VAL A 139 -3.54 13.07 -7.42
C VAL A 139 -2.88 14.30 -8.04
N ASP A 140 -3.01 15.49 -7.43
CA ASP A 140 -2.36 16.72 -7.88
C ASP A 140 -0.88 16.84 -7.47
N GLY A 141 -0.38 15.84 -6.70
CA GLY A 141 1.00 15.78 -6.22
C GLY A 141 1.21 16.44 -4.86
N THR A 142 0.17 16.95 -4.23
CA THR A 142 0.25 17.45 -2.86
C THR A 142 0.10 16.33 -1.84
N TYR A 143 0.75 16.46 -0.69
CA TYR A 143 0.57 15.54 0.42
C TYR A 143 0.64 16.26 1.77
N GLN A 144 0.12 15.59 2.78
CA GLN A 144 0.11 16.05 4.16
C GLN A 144 0.51 14.89 5.08
N THR A 145 1.33 15.16 6.10
CA THR A 145 1.69 14.18 7.12
C THR A 145 1.27 14.71 8.48
N THR A 146 0.64 13.87 9.28
CA THR A 146 0.24 14.17 10.64
C THR A 146 0.65 13.04 11.59
N PHE A 147 0.82 13.37 12.87
CA PHE A 147 1.25 12.45 13.92
C PHE A 147 0.17 12.43 15.00
N PRO A 148 -0.75 11.43 14.94
CA PRO A 148 -1.80 11.30 15.95
C PRO A 148 -1.21 10.99 17.33
N ASP A 149 -1.79 11.59 18.37
CA ASP A 149 -1.46 11.27 19.78
C ASP A 149 -2.18 10.00 20.28
N GLU A 150 -2.97 9.35 19.40
CA GLU A 150 -3.72 8.13 19.71
C GLU A 150 -2.81 6.90 19.59
N GLU A 151 -3.05 5.91 20.44
CA GLU A 151 -2.41 4.60 20.28
C GLU A 151 -3.09 3.83 19.16
N TRP A 152 -2.29 3.48 18.14
CA TRP A 152 -2.72 2.60 17.05
C TRP A 152 -2.11 1.21 17.22
N GLU A 153 -2.78 0.21 16.67
CA GLU A 153 -2.20 -1.13 16.53
C GLU A 153 -1.01 -1.09 15.57
N ILE A 154 -0.06 -2.01 15.77
CA ILE A 154 1.09 -2.19 14.88
C ILE A 154 0.59 -2.66 13.51
N GLY A 155 1.17 -2.11 12.45
CA GLY A 155 0.82 -2.42 11.08
C GLY A 155 0.52 -1.19 10.25
N SER A 156 -0.13 -1.40 9.11
CA SER A 156 -0.49 -0.32 8.20
C SER A 156 -1.94 -0.43 7.72
N ARG A 157 -2.54 0.73 7.44
CA ARG A 157 -3.88 0.85 6.85
C ARG A 157 -3.82 1.79 5.66
N VAL A 158 -4.33 1.35 4.52
CA VAL A 158 -4.50 2.18 3.33
C VAL A 158 -5.98 2.42 3.12
N VAL A 159 -6.40 3.67 3.20
CA VAL A 159 -7.79 4.09 3.05
C VAL A 159 -7.98 4.72 1.67
N LEU A 160 -8.93 4.20 0.90
CA LEU A 160 -9.27 4.65 -0.44
C LEU A 160 -10.75 5.03 -0.52
N ARG A 161 -11.03 6.11 -1.24
CA ARG A 161 -12.40 6.49 -1.60
C ARG A 161 -12.50 6.54 -3.13
N PRO A 162 -13.35 5.71 -3.76
CA PRO A 162 -13.38 5.61 -5.21
C PRO A 162 -13.87 6.90 -5.87
N LYS A 163 -13.34 7.17 -7.06
CA LYS A 163 -13.97 8.07 -8.02
C LYS A 163 -15.34 7.51 -8.44
N ASN A 164 -16.27 8.36 -8.81
CA ASN A 164 -17.62 7.94 -9.20
C ASN A 164 -17.63 6.86 -10.30
N GLU A 165 -16.76 6.99 -11.28
CA GLU A 165 -16.61 6.04 -12.40
C GLU A 165 -16.16 4.65 -11.97
N TRP A 166 -15.46 4.54 -10.82
CA TRP A 166 -14.93 3.29 -10.27
C TRP A 166 -15.70 2.77 -9.05
N ALA A 167 -16.77 3.44 -8.61
CA ALA A 167 -17.52 3.06 -7.42
C ALA A 167 -18.05 1.61 -7.50
N HIS A 168 -18.40 1.15 -8.68
CA HIS A 168 -18.88 -0.22 -8.91
C HIS A 168 -17.87 -1.32 -8.56
N LEU A 169 -16.53 -1.01 -8.61
CA LEU A 169 -15.48 -1.96 -8.21
C LEU A 169 -15.49 -2.20 -6.71
N PHE A 170 -16.04 -1.28 -5.91
CA PHE A 170 -16.08 -1.34 -4.45
C PHE A 170 -17.39 -1.98 -3.94
N GLU A 171 -18.26 -2.46 -4.84
CA GLU A 171 -19.40 -3.29 -4.47
C GLU A 171 -18.92 -4.66 -3.98
N TYR A 172 -19.52 -5.19 -2.92
CA TYR A 172 -19.04 -6.38 -2.22
C TYR A 172 -18.80 -7.58 -3.14
N GLU A 173 -19.80 -7.97 -3.95
CA GLU A 173 -19.67 -9.13 -4.83
C GLU A 173 -18.65 -8.96 -5.96
N VAL A 174 -18.49 -7.72 -6.44
CA VAL A 174 -17.50 -7.37 -7.46
C VAL A 174 -16.11 -7.42 -6.84
N PHE A 175 -15.93 -6.73 -5.69
CA PHE A 175 -14.66 -6.63 -5.03
C PHE A 175 -14.16 -7.99 -4.50
N LYS A 176 -15.05 -8.81 -3.95
CA LYS A 176 -14.76 -10.17 -3.53
C LYS A 176 -14.09 -10.99 -4.64
N LYS A 177 -14.66 -10.96 -5.86
CA LYS A 177 -14.08 -11.67 -7.00
C LYS A 177 -12.67 -11.18 -7.35
N ILE A 178 -12.45 -9.87 -7.29
CA ILE A 178 -11.14 -9.26 -7.53
C ILE A 178 -10.17 -9.72 -6.44
N LEU A 179 -10.59 -9.67 -5.18
CA LEU A 179 -9.77 -10.04 -4.03
C LEU A 179 -9.40 -11.53 -4.04
N VAL A 180 -10.35 -12.42 -4.37
CA VAL A 180 -10.07 -13.86 -4.55
C VAL A 180 -9.04 -14.07 -5.64
N ASN A 181 -9.20 -13.42 -6.80
CA ASN A 181 -8.30 -13.60 -7.94
C ASN A 181 -6.83 -13.26 -7.62
N TYR A 182 -6.58 -12.29 -6.76
CA TYR A 182 -5.22 -11.89 -6.38
C TYR A 182 -4.78 -12.47 -5.02
N GLY A 183 -5.72 -12.83 -4.15
CA GLY A 183 -5.46 -13.26 -2.78
C GLY A 183 -5.32 -14.77 -2.61
N GLU A 184 -5.86 -15.59 -3.53
CA GLU A 184 -5.97 -17.04 -3.36
C GLU A 184 -4.66 -17.76 -3.04
N VAL A 185 -3.54 -17.30 -3.61
CA VAL A 185 -2.22 -17.93 -3.46
C VAL A 185 -1.34 -17.26 -2.41
N LEU A 186 -1.85 -16.29 -1.67
CA LEU A 186 -1.05 -15.57 -0.69
C LEU A 186 -0.75 -16.41 0.55
N PRO A 187 0.43 -16.21 1.20
CA PRO A 187 0.88 -16.99 2.34
C PRO A 187 0.15 -16.64 3.65
N TYR A 188 -0.52 -15.50 3.71
CA TYR A 188 -1.24 -15.03 4.89
C TYR A 188 -2.76 -15.02 4.65
N PRO A 189 -3.58 -15.20 5.70
CA PRO A 189 -5.04 -15.14 5.57
C PRO A 189 -5.48 -13.72 5.19
N VAL A 190 -6.42 -13.66 4.24
CA VAL A 190 -7.05 -12.43 3.75
C VAL A 190 -8.53 -12.50 4.08
N TYR A 191 -9.01 -11.51 4.81
CA TYR A 191 -10.41 -11.41 5.23
C TYR A 191 -11.08 -10.22 4.55
N LEU A 192 -12.29 -10.44 4.06
CA LEU A 192 -13.16 -9.38 3.55
C LEU A 192 -14.28 -9.10 4.53
N HIS A 193 -14.44 -7.83 4.90
CA HIS A 193 -15.42 -7.39 5.88
C HIS A 193 -16.52 -6.55 5.23
N ARG A 194 -17.76 -6.79 5.66
CA ARG A 194 -18.95 -5.98 5.36
C ARG A 194 -19.75 -5.76 6.65
N GLY A 195 -19.62 -4.59 7.24
CA GLY A 195 -20.20 -4.32 8.57
C GLY A 195 -19.58 -5.23 9.63
N GLU A 196 -20.41 -6.06 10.30
CA GLU A 196 -19.96 -7.02 11.30
C GLU A 196 -19.61 -8.41 10.72
N GLU A 197 -19.88 -8.63 9.44
CA GLU A 197 -19.58 -9.90 8.77
C GLU A 197 -18.13 -9.93 8.30
N GLU A 198 -17.45 -11.07 8.55
CA GLU A 198 -16.09 -11.36 8.13
C GLU A 198 -16.09 -12.63 7.28
N GLU A 199 -15.45 -12.61 6.12
CA GLU A 199 -15.29 -13.76 5.24
C GLU A 199 -13.82 -14.00 4.91
N LEU A 200 -13.31 -15.21 5.13
CA LEU A 200 -11.97 -15.63 4.71
C LEU A 200 -11.97 -15.85 3.19
N VAL A 201 -11.11 -15.10 2.48
CA VAL A 201 -11.05 -15.10 1.02
C VAL A 201 -10.12 -16.18 0.47
N ASN A 202 -9.08 -16.56 1.23
CA ASN A 202 -8.10 -17.55 0.82
C ASN A 202 -7.84 -18.57 1.94
N THR A 203 -7.25 -19.71 1.56
CA THR A 203 -6.75 -20.70 2.53
C THR A 203 -5.23 -20.74 2.42
N PRO A 204 -4.48 -20.03 3.30
CA PRO A 204 -3.02 -20.04 3.24
C PRO A 204 -2.47 -21.44 3.35
N SER A 205 -1.55 -21.80 2.45
CA SER A 205 -0.87 -23.09 2.54
C SER A 205 0.16 -23.06 3.67
N PRO A 206 0.15 -24.02 4.62
CA PRO A 206 1.08 -24.06 5.76
C PRO A 206 2.57 -24.12 5.37
N GLY A 207 2.91 -24.28 4.11
CA GLY A 207 4.27 -24.48 3.61
C GLY A 207 4.88 -23.27 2.89
N CYS A 208 4.17 -22.16 2.72
CA CYS A 208 4.72 -20.98 2.02
C CYS A 208 5.62 -20.09 2.90
N LEU A 209 5.63 -20.29 4.21
CA LEU A 209 6.45 -19.51 5.16
C LEU A 209 7.85 -20.10 5.40
N ALA A 210 8.19 -21.23 4.77
CA ALA A 210 9.46 -21.94 4.94
C ALA A 210 10.31 -21.89 3.67
N ARG A 211 10.75 -20.69 3.26
CA ARG A 211 11.91 -20.55 2.34
C ARG A 211 12.63 -19.25 2.58
#